data_2d9fa82a41642c42156510cc8a12cc4b
#
_entry.id   2d9fa82a41642c42156510cc8a12cc4b
#
_cell.length_a   1.000
_cell.length_b   1.000
_cell.length_c   1.000
_cell.angle_alpha   90.00
_cell.angle_beta   90.00
_cell.angle_gamma   90.00
#
_symmetry.space_group_name_H-M   'P 1'
#
loop_
_entity.id
_entity.type
_entity.pdbx_description
1 polymer ?
#
loop_
_entity_poly.entity_id
_entity_poly.type
_entity_poly.pdbx_seq_one_letter_code
_entity_poly.pdbx_strand_id
1 'polypeptide(L)'
;MNRFKIGVMADWLGGTFRHNIETSAAMGAQGVQLYATGEFSDFTPDTVKGDRLRETKDILASCGIEVSALCGDLGGHGFQIPADNVWKIEKSKRIIDLALELGANVVTTHIGVVPDTVD
;
A
#
# COMPACT_ATOMS: atom_id res chain seq x y z
N MET A 1 -3.49 28.90 0.98
CA MET A 1 -4.41 27.81 0.60
C MET A 1 -3.62 26.71 -0.09
N ASN A 2 -3.55 25.53 0.52
CA ASN A 2 -2.86 24.41 -0.10
C ASN A 2 -3.73 23.84 -1.23
N ARG A 3 -3.25 23.98 -2.44
CA ARG A 3 -3.95 23.53 -3.64
C ARG A 3 -3.89 22.02 -3.84
N PHE A 4 -2.88 21.40 -3.27
CA PHE A 4 -2.64 19.96 -3.36
C PHE A 4 -2.41 19.37 -1.97
N LYS A 5 -2.88 18.16 -1.77
CA LYS A 5 -2.53 17.35 -0.60
C LYS A 5 -1.14 16.76 -0.81
N ILE A 6 -0.37 16.68 0.26
CA ILE A 6 0.96 16.08 0.26
C ILE A 6 0.89 14.75 0.99
N GLY A 7 1.40 13.71 0.35
CA GLY A 7 1.54 12.39 0.93
C GLY A 7 2.97 11.91 0.93
N VAL A 8 3.26 10.92 1.76
CA VAL A 8 4.56 10.29 1.87
C VAL A 8 4.47 8.77 1.77
N MET A 9 5.55 8.14 1.38
CA MET A 9 5.73 6.68 1.41
C MET A 9 6.10 6.27 2.84
N ALA A 10 5.11 5.96 3.67
CA ALA A 10 5.32 5.79 5.11
C ALA A 10 6.26 4.64 5.47
N ASP A 11 6.24 3.55 4.71
CA ASP A 11 7.09 2.37 4.99
C ASP A 11 8.58 2.67 4.90
N TRP A 12 8.97 3.71 4.16
CA TRP A 12 10.37 4.11 4.00
C TRP A 12 10.94 4.79 5.24
N LEU A 13 10.10 5.12 6.21
CA LEU A 13 10.55 5.65 7.50
C LEU A 13 11.13 4.57 8.43
N GLY A 14 10.87 3.30 8.14
CA GLY A 14 11.55 2.16 8.75
C GLY A 14 11.14 1.81 10.18
N GLY A 15 10.13 2.47 10.74
CA GLY A 15 9.62 2.21 12.08
C GLY A 15 8.41 1.26 12.09
N THR A 16 7.76 1.15 13.25
CA THR A 16 6.47 0.49 13.35
C THR A 16 5.41 1.26 12.57
N PHE A 17 4.30 0.61 12.24
CA PHE A 17 3.19 1.28 11.54
C PHE A 17 2.78 2.57 12.28
N ARG A 18 2.52 2.49 13.57
CA ARG A 18 2.16 3.66 14.38
C ARG A 18 3.21 4.76 14.30
N HIS A 19 4.48 4.43 14.49
CA HIS A 19 5.57 5.38 14.42
C HIS A 19 5.63 6.08 13.06
N ASN A 20 5.49 5.32 11.98
CA ASN A 20 5.55 5.85 10.61
C ASN A 20 4.38 6.81 10.33
N ILE A 21 3.17 6.48 10.80
CA ILE A 21 2.01 7.35 10.63
C ILE A 21 2.13 8.63 11.48
N GLU A 22 2.52 8.51 12.73
CA GLU A 22 2.74 9.67 13.63
C GLU A 22 3.84 10.59 13.09
N THR A 23 4.94 10.02 12.59
CA THR A 23 6.04 10.78 11.97
C THR A 23 5.58 11.47 10.69
N SER A 24 4.82 10.78 9.85
CA SER A 24 4.24 11.38 8.63
C SER A 24 3.36 12.58 8.96
N ALA A 25 2.51 12.46 9.95
CA ALA A 25 1.66 13.55 10.41
C ALA A 25 2.48 14.71 10.98
N ALA A 26 3.53 14.42 11.77
CA ALA A 26 4.42 15.45 12.35
C ALA A 26 5.19 16.22 11.27
N MET A 27 5.50 15.59 10.13
CA MET A 27 6.10 16.25 8.97
C MET A 27 5.11 17.11 8.17
N GLY A 28 3.83 17.09 8.51
CA GLY A 28 2.79 17.84 7.80
C GLY A 28 2.17 17.09 6.62
N ALA A 29 2.41 15.79 6.48
CA ALA A 29 1.75 14.98 5.48
C ALA A 29 0.25 14.86 5.78
N GLN A 30 -0.55 14.83 4.75
CA GLN A 30 -2.00 14.66 4.83
C GLN A 30 -2.44 13.24 4.46
N GLY A 31 -1.57 12.52 3.76
CA GLY A 31 -1.81 11.16 3.34
C GLY A 31 -0.54 10.32 3.29
N VAL A 32 -0.72 9.03 3.18
CA VAL A 32 0.37 8.05 3.03
C VAL A 32 0.05 7.07 1.92
N GLN A 33 1.10 6.59 1.25
CA GLN A 33 1.07 5.35 0.49
C GLN A 33 1.72 4.26 1.33
N LEU A 34 1.12 3.08 1.33
CA LEU A 34 1.55 1.92 2.10
C LEU A 34 1.80 0.74 1.17
N TYR A 35 2.84 -0.02 1.44
CA TYR A 35 3.03 -1.32 0.78
C TYR A 35 2.13 -2.37 1.42
N ALA A 36 1.37 -3.09 0.59
CA ALA A 36 0.46 -4.16 1.04
C ALA A 36 0.94 -5.55 0.61
N THR A 37 2.21 -5.68 0.28
CA THR A 37 2.81 -6.88 -0.30
C THR A 37 3.61 -7.72 0.68
N GLY A 38 3.94 -7.17 1.85
CA GLY A 38 4.81 -7.81 2.83
C GLY A 38 6.30 -7.56 2.60
N GLU A 39 6.66 -6.71 1.65
CA GLU A 39 8.06 -6.44 1.31
C GLU A 39 8.80 -5.65 2.40
N PHE A 40 8.17 -4.62 2.93
CA PHE A 40 8.77 -3.72 3.93
C PHE A 40 8.33 -4.01 5.36
N SER A 41 7.23 -4.71 5.51
CA SER A 41 6.63 -5.05 6.80
C SER A 41 5.67 -6.21 6.62
N ASP A 42 5.07 -6.67 7.70
CA ASP A 42 4.01 -7.67 7.65
C ASP A 42 2.62 -7.10 7.30
N PHE A 43 2.57 -5.87 6.77
CA PHE A 43 1.33 -5.22 6.36
C PHE A 43 0.81 -5.83 5.05
N THR A 44 -0.10 -6.78 5.17
CA THR A 44 -0.71 -7.50 4.04
C THR A 44 -2.20 -7.73 4.31
N PRO A 45 -3.00 -8.06 3.28
CA PRO A 45 -4.40 -8.42 3.49
C PRO A 45 -4.61 -9.62 4.44
N ASP A 46 -3.63 -10.50 4.53
CA ASP A 46 -3.71 -11.68 5.40
C ASP A 46 -3.49 -11.35 6.88
N THR A 47 -2.77 -10.28 7.17
CA THR A 47 -2.43 -9.86 8.53
C THR A 47 -3.26 -8.67 9.01
N VAL A 48 -3.60 -7.74 8.13
CA VAL A 48 -4.38 -6.54 8.45
C VAL A 48 -5.87 -6.84 8.29
N LYS A 49 -6.42 -7.52 9.28
CA LYS A 49 -7.83 -7.91 9.37
C LYS A 49 -8.28 -7.92 10.83
N GLY A 50 -9.58 -7.99 11.07
CA GLY A 50 -10.15 -8.06 12.42
C GLY A 50 -9.69 -6.89 13.29
N ASP A 51 -9.18 -7.21 14.48
CA ASP A 51 -8.73 -6.21 15.45
C ASP A 51 -7.58 -5.35 14.93
N ARG A 52 -6.65 -5.95 14.19
CA ARG A 52 -5.54 -5.20 13.60
C ARG A 52 -6.02 -4.20 12.54
N LEU A 53 -7.03 -4.54 11.76
CA LEU A 53 -7.63 -3.59 10.81
C LEU A 53 -8.28 -2.42 11.55
N ARG A 54 -9.01 -2.69 12.64
CA ARG A 54 -9.59 -1.63 13.47
C ARG A 54 -8.52 -0.73 14.06
N GLU A 55 -7.48 -1.30 14.66
CA GLU A 55 -6.35 -0.55 15.18
C GLU A 55 -5.66 0.31 14.11
N THR A 56 -5.46 -0.25 12.92
CA THR A 56 -4.90 0.47 11.78
C THR A 56 -5.74 1.71 11.43
N LYS A 57 -7.05 1.54 11.33
CA LYS A 57 -7.99 2.64 11.07
C LYS A 57 -7.96 3.69 12.18
N ASP A 58 -7.90 3.25 13.44
CA ASP A 58 -7.85 4.14 14.60
C ASP A 58 -6.58 4.99 14.63
N ILE A 59 -5.43 4.39 14.31
CA ILE A 59 -4.15 5.10 14.21
C ILE A 59 -4.21 6.17 13.12
N LEU A 60 -4.69 5.82 11.94
CA LEU A 60 -4.83 6.76 10.81
C LEU A 60 -5.76 7.91 11.17
N ALA A 61 -6.92 7.61 11.74
CA ALA A 61 -7.90 8.61 12.13
C ALA A 61 -7.38 9.53 13.22
N SER A 62 -6.68 9.00 14.23
CA SER A 62 -6.11 9.81 15.34
C SER A 62 -5.04 10.77 14.86
N CYS A 63 -4.33 10.45 13.80
CA CYS A 63 -3.30 11.31 13.19
C CYS A 63 -3.84 12.21 12.06
N GLY A 64 -5.12 12.05 11.67
CA GLY A 64 -5.70 12.79 10.55
C GLY A 64 -5.05 12.43 9.20
N ILE A 65 -4.56 11.22 9.05
CA ILE A 65 -3.87 10.74 7.85
C ILE A 65 -4.83 9.89 7.00
N GLU A 66 -4.92 10.21 5.71
CA GLU A 66 -5.62 9.40 4.72
C GLU A 66 -4.65 8.40 4.06
N VAL A 67 -5.15 7.24 3.66
CA VAL A 67 -4.41 6.34 2.77
C VAL A 67 -4.68 6.76 1.34
N SER A 68 -3.68 7.31 0.66
CA SER A 68 -3.81 7.79 -0.72
C SER A 68 -3.75 6.66 -1.73
N ALA A 69 -2.94 5.64 -1.46
CA ALA A 69 -2.79 4.45 -2.29
C ALA A 69 -2.20 3.28 -1.50
N LEU A 70 -2.47 2.06 -1.96
CA LEU A 70 -1.69 0.89 -1.59
C LEU A 70 -0.77 0.49 -2.74
N CYS A 71 0.48 0.16 -2.42
CA CYS A 71 1.36 -0.49 -3.37
C CYS A 71 1.08 -1.99 -3.34
N GLY A 72 0.66 -2.50 -4.49
CA GLY A 72 0.34 -3.90 -4.72
C GLY A 72 1.32 -4.58 -5.67
N ASP A 73 2.53 -4.07 -5.80
CA ASP A 73 3.57 -4.69 -6.62
C ASP A 73 4.09 -5.96 -5.95
N LEU A 74 3.71 -7.10 -6.51
CA LEU A 74 4.07 -8.43 -6.00
C LEU A 74 5.44 -8.92 -6.51
N GLY A 75 6.21 -8.04 -7.16
CA GLY A 75 7.55 -8.34 -7.64
C GLY A 75 7.59 -9.23 -8.88
N GLY A 76 8.78 -9.74 -9.20
CA GLY A 76 8.99 -10.75 -10.23
C GLY A 76 8.51 -10.35 -11.63
N HIS A 77 8.93 -9.21 -12.16
CA HIS A 77 8.55 -8.71 -13.50
C HIS A 77 7.04 -8.42 -13.67
N GLY A 78 6.34 -8.06 -12.60
CA GLY A 78 4.91 -7.71 -12.67
C GLY A 78 4.06 -8.89 -13.15
N PHE A 79 3.27 -8.70 -14.20
CA PHE A 79 2.40 -9.71 -14.77
C PHE A 79 2.95 -10.35 -16.07
N GLN A 80 4.24 -10.18 -16.32
CA GLN A 80 4.89 -10.65 -17.55
C GLN A 80 4.98 -12.17 -17.63
N ILE A 81 5.04 -12.87 -16.49
CA ILE A 81 5.18 -14.34 -16.44
C ILE A 81 3.78 -14.96 -16.25
N PRO A 82 3.20 -15.59 -17.29
CA PRO A 82 1.84 -16.14 -17.21
C PRO A 82 1.63 -17.15 -16.08
N ALA A 83 2.64 -17.96 -15.78
CA ALA A 83 2.56 -18.97 -14.72
C ALA A 83 2.33 -18.36 -13.33
N ASP A 84 2.80 -17.12 -13.10
CA ASP A 84 2.64 -16.44 -11.83
C ASP A 84 1.33 -15.65 -11.73
N ASN A 85 0.66 -15.41 -12.84
CA ASN A 85 -0.49 -14.51 -12.87
C ASN A 85 -1.67 -15.02 -12.05
N VAL A 86 -1.86 -16.32 -11.94
CA VAL A 86 -2.97 -16.90 -11.16
C VAL A 86 -2.89 -16.43 -9.71
N TRP A 87 -1.76 -16.65 -9.04
CA TRP A 87 -1.61 -16.26 -7.63
C TRP A 87 -1.50 -14.74 -7.46
N LYS A 88 -0.89 -14.04 -8.42
CA LYS A 88 -0.79 -12.57 -8.39
C LYS A 88 -2.17 -11.91 -8.51
N ILE A 89 -3.03 -12.41 -9.39
CA ILE A 89 -4.39 -11.91 -9.54
C ILE A 89 -5.17 -12.09 -8.23
N GLU A 90 -5.12 -13.26 -7.62
CA GLU A 90 -5.82 -13.52 -6.36
C GLU A 90 -5.30 -12.64 -5.21
N LYS A 91 -3.99 -12.46 -5.10
CA LYS A 91 -3.41 -11.52 -4.12
C LYS A 91 -3.81 -10.07 -4.42
N SER A 92 -3.79 -9.66 -5.67
CA SER A 92 -4.18 -8.31 -6.07
C SER A 92 -5.63 -7.99 -5.70
N LYS A 93 -6.54 -8.94 -5.89
CA LYS A 93 -7.94 -8.77 -5.47
C LYS A 93 -8.06 -8.51 -3.97
N ARG A 94 -7.32 -9.24 -3.14
CA ARG A 94 -7.32 -9.05 -1.68
C ARG A 94 -6.69 -7.71 -1.28
N ILE A 95 -5.69 -7.24 -2.02
CA ILE A 95 -5.11 -5.91 -1.81
C ILE A 95 -6.13 -4.82 -2.16
N ILE A 96 -6.90 -5.01 -3.22
CA ILE A 96 -7.99 -4.10 -3.59
C ILE A 96 -9.06 -4.05 -2.49
N ASP A 97 -9.44 -5.19 -1.94
CA ASP A 97 -10.40 -5.25 -0.82
C ASP A 97 -9.85 -4.51 0.42
N LEU A 98 -8.58 -4.69 0.74
CA LEU A 98 -7.94 -3.94 1.83
C LEU A 98 -7.89 -2.44 1.55
N ALA A 99 -7.64 -2.04 0.30
CA ALA A 99 -7.66 -0.64 -0.10
C ALA A 99 -9.04 -0.01 0.16
N LEU A 100 -10.12 -0.70 -0.21
CA LEU A 100 -11.49 -0.27 0.07
C LEU A 100 -11.74 -0.11 1.57
N GLU A 101 -11.29 -1.06 2.38
CA GLU A 101 -11.41 -0.99 3.83
C GLU A 101 -10.68 0.21 4.44
N LEU A 102 -9.57 0.62 3.86
CA LEU A 102 -8.75 1.77 4.30
C LEU A 102 -9.17 3.10 3.63
N GLY A 103 -10.18 3.08 2.77
CA GLY A 103 -10.65 4.26 2.05
C GLY A 103 -9.72 4.73 0.93
N ALA A 104 -8.80 3.88 0.46
CA ALA A 104 -7.93 4.17 -0.67
C ALA A 104 -8.61 3.83 -2.00
N ASN A 105 -8.51 4.73 -2.97
CA ASN A 105 -9.10 4.56 -4.30
C ASN A 105 -8.07 4.11 -5.35
N VAL A 106 -6.81 3.94 -4.95
CA VAL A 106 -5.71 3.63 -5.86
C VAL A 106 -4.91 2.46 -5.31
N VAL A 107 -4.63 1.50 -6.19
CA VAL A 107 -3.63 0.45 -5.98
C VAL A 107 -2.61 0.58 -7.11
N THR A 108 -1.34 0.74 -6.76
CA THR A 108 -0.25 0.79 -7.73
C THR A 108 0.37 -0.59 -7.93
N THR A 109 0.84 -0.87 -9.14
CA THR A 109 1.53 -2.11 -9.45
C THR A 109 2.45 -1.92 -10.65
N HIS A 110 3.27 -2.93 -10.95
CA HIS A 110 4.03 -3.01 -12.19
C HIS A 110 3.36 -3.97 -13.17
N ILE A 111 3.33 -3.59 -14.43
CA ILE A 111 2.84 -4.46 -15.50
C ILE A 111 3.91 -5.43 -16.01
N GLY A 112 5.18 -5.11 -15.75
CA GLY A 112 6.34 -5.88 -16.19
C GLY A 112 7.34 -5.03 -16.98
N VAL A 113 8.34 -5.70 -17.52
CA VAL A 113 9.36 -5.11 -18.40
C VAL A 113 8.97 -5.37 -19.85
N VAL A 114 9.06 -4.33 -20.67
CA VAL A 114 8.90 -4.50 -22.13
C VAL A 114 10.18 -5.14 -22.65
N PRO A 115 10.15 -6.33 -23.28
CA PRO A 115 11.35 -6.96 -23.79
C PRO A 115 11.94 -6.19 -24.97
N ASP A 116 13.27 -6.20 -25.10
CA ASP A 116 13.97 -5.54 -26.22
C ASP A 116 13.69 -6.22 -27.57
N THR A 117 13.28 -7.48 -27.53
CA THR A 117 12.89 -8.25 -28.72
C THR A 117 11.47 -8.76 -28.56
N VAL A 118 10.67 -8.53 -29.58
CA VAL A 118 9.33 -9.13 -29.71
C VAL A 118 9.46 -10.28 -30.72
N ASP A 119 9.32 -11.52 -30.25
CA ASP A 119 9.25 -12.69 -31.13
C ASP A 119 7.86 -12.76 -31.78
#